data_0c88ab7577a80396915f87d62c61d3d7
#
_entry.id   0c88ab7577a80396915f87d62c61d3d7
#
_cell.length_a   1.000
_cell.length_b   1.000
_cell.length_c   1.000
_cell.angle_alpha   90.00
_cell.angle_beta   90.00
_cell.angle_gamma   90.00
#
_symmetry.space_group_name_H-M   'P 1'
#
loop_
_entity.id
_entity.type
_entity.pdbx_description
1 polymer ?
#
loop_
_entity_poly.entity_id
_entity_poly.type
_entity_poly.pdbx_seq_one_letter_code
_entity_poly.pdbx_strand_id
1 'polypeptide(L)'
;MLAHKYLPNDIKRILYLDADVLCINDLSRLYELDFEGNLYAAASHSGLTNVKNVINNVRLGAESGESYFNSGVLLMNLEGIRRVVDPQRIVEYVEKNKLNLLLPDQDVLNGLYGQKIKKVEDELYNYDVRKNPIYEAISMGEWDLDWVIKNTVVLHFCGRDKPWDEDYIGRFAGLYKHYFKKAMDVML
;
A
#
# COMPACT_ATOMS: atom_id res chain seq x y z
N MET A 1 8.97 -5.02 6.43
CA MET A 1 8.62 -5.82 7.63
C MET A 1 9.69 -5.79 8.73
N LEU A 2 10.98 -5.84 8.43
CA LEU A 2 12.06 -5.89 9.43
C LEU A 2 12.60 -4.52 9.91
N ALA A 3 11.98 -3.41 9.51
CA ALA A 3 12.39 -2.05 9.90
C ALA A 3 12.57 -1.88 11.42
N HIS A 4 11.75 -2.56 12.22
CA HIS A 4 11.81 -2.53 13.68
C HIS A 4 13.14 -2.98 14.28
N LYS A 5 13.94 -3.75 13.52
CA LYS A 5 15.28 -4.21 13.97
C LYS A 5 16.36 -3.12 13.87
N TYR A 6 16.13 -2.13 13.02
CA TYR A 6 17.11 -1.08 12.71
C TYR A 6 16.71 0.29 13.24
N LEU A 7 15.46 0.46 13.66
CA LEU A 7 14.93 1.73 14.17
C LEU A 7 15.05 1.80 15.70
N PRO A 8 15.31 2.99 16.26
CA PRO A 8 15.35 3.24 17.69
C PRO A 8 14.07 2.75 18.40
N ASN A 9 14.20 2.34 19.67
CA ASN A 9 13.08 1.75 20.42
C ASN A 9 11.99 2.74 20.81
N ASP A 10 12.31 4.02 20.87
CA ASP A 10 11.38 5.13 21.13
C ASP A 10 10.45 5.42 19.95
N ILE A 11 10.82 5.05 18.73
CA ILE A 11 9.93 5.12 17.57
C ILE A 11 8.89 4.01 17.67
N LYS A 12 7.62 4.41 17.89
CA LYS A 12 6.50 3.48 18.10
C LYS A 12 5.75 3.12 16.84
N ARG A 13 5.76 4.00 15.83
CA ARG A 13 5.09 3.79 14.53
C ARG A 13 5.87 4.42 13.40
N ILE A 14 5.73 3.88 12.21
CA ILE A 14 6.24 4.46 10.96
C ILE A 14 5.22 4.27 9.85
N LEU A 15 5.20 5.20 8.92
CA LEU A 15 4.52 5.06 7.64
C LEU A 15 5.60 4.76 6.57
N TYR A 16 5.51 3.57 5.97
CA TYR A 16 6.31 3.20 4.82
C TYR A 16 5.57 3.56 3.54
N LEU A 17 6.28 4.15 2.61
CA LEU A 17 5.78 4.54 1.30
C LEU A 17 6.74 4.03 0.21
N ASP A 18 6.20 3.38 -0.82
CA ASP A 18 6.97 3.04 -2.01
C ASP A 18 7.44 4.30 -2.75
N ALA A 19 8.51 4.18 -3.53
CA ALA A 19 9.10 5.32 -4.25
C ALA A 19 8.21 5.84 -5.41
N ASP A 20 7.18 5.10 -5.78
CA ASP A 20 6.24 5.41 -6.85
C ASP A 20 4.87 5.88 -6.35
N VAL A 21 4.84 6.46 -5.16
CA VAL A 21 3.64 7.12 -4.63
C VAL A 21 3.79 8.65 -4.65
N LEU A 22 2.66 9.34 -4.71
CA LEU A 22 2.57 10.79 -4.59
C LEU A 22 1.55 11.15 -3.52
N CYS A 23 2.02 11.81 -2.45
CA CYS A 23 1.12 12.35 -1.43
C CYS A 23 0.58 13.71 -1.91
N ILE A 24 -0.74 13.82 -2.04
CA ILE A 24 -1.40 15.04 -2.53
C ILE A 24 -2.25 15.75 -1.48
N ASN A 25 -2.54 15.07 -0.38
CA ASN A 25 -3.27 15.63 0.77
C ASN A 25 -2.62 15.19 2.10
N ASP A 26 -3.16 15.67 3.22
CA ASP A 26 -2.62 15.46 4.57
C ASP A 26 -2.64 13.98 4.99
N LEU A 27 -1.49 13.49 5.42
CA LEU A 27 -1.26 12.12 5.90
C LEU A 27 -1.61 11.90 7.39
N SER A 28 -1.91 12.96 8.13
CA SER A 28 -2.05 12.89 9.59
C SER A 28 -3.09 11.87 10.03
N ARG A 29 -4.25 11.84 9.37
CA ARG A 29 -5.32 10.88 9.70
C ARG A 29 -4.89 9.42 9.52
N LEU A 30 -4.12 9.12 8.49
CA LEU A 30 -3.54 7.78 8.29
C LEU A 30 -2.50 7.50 9.37
N TYR A 31 -1.58 8.45 9.61
CA TYR A 31 -0.49 8.26 10.56
C TYR A 31 -0.98 8.08 12.00
N GLU A 32 -2.04 8.80 12.40
CA GLU A 32 -2.63 8.74 13.75
C GLU A 32 -3.64 7.61 13.93
N LEU A 33 -3.90 6.81 12.89
CA LEU A 33 -4.87 5.72 12.91
C LEU A 33 -4.64 4.81 14.13
N ASP A 34 -5.72 4.47 14.84
CA ASP A 34 -5.68 3.42 15.85
C ASP A 34 -5.56 2.05 15.17
N PHE A 35 -4.58 1.27 15.58
CA PHE A 35 -4.35 -0.07 15.05
C PHE A 35 -5.38 -1.11 15.50
N GLU A 36 -6.16 -0.84 16.55
CA GLU A 36 -7.15 -1.77 17.11
C GLU A 36 -6.53 -3.17 17.37
N GLY A 37 -5.29 -3.19 17.89
CA GLY A 37 -4.56 -4.42 18.17
C GLY A 37 -3.84 -5.05 16.96
N ASN A 38 -3.97 -4.46 15.76
CA ASN A 38 -3.26 -4.93 14.58
C ASN A 38 -1.79 -4.47 14.55
N LEU A 39 -0.99 -5.16 13.74
CA LEU A 39 0.44 -4.85 13.55
C LEU A 39 0.66 -3.84 12.42
N TYR A 40 -0.24 -3.85 11.45
CA TYR A 40 -0.15 -3.03 10.24
C TYR A 40 -1.50 -2.40 9.93
N ALA A 41 -1.48 -1.32 9.12
CA ALA A 41 -2.65 -0.86 8.39
C ALA A 41 -2.28 -0.65 6.93
N ALA A 42 -3.10 -1.16 6.02
CA ALA A 42 -2.86 -1.12 4.57
C ALA A 42 -4.18 -1.20 3.79
N ALA A 43 -4.13 -0.72 2.56
CA ALA A 43 -5.24 -0.81 1.63
C ALA A 43 -5.28 -2.18 0.93
N SER A 44 -6.48 -2.67 0.67
CA SER A 44 -6.71 -3.86 -0.14
C SER A 44 -7.55 -3.48 -1.35
N HIS A 45 -6.98 -3.65 -2.54
CA HIS A 45 -7.71 -3.43 -3.80
C HIS A 45 -8.75 -4.54 -4.09
N SER A 46 -9.22 -5.24 -3.07
CA SER A 46 -10.13 -6.39 -3.20
C SER A 46 -11.52 -6.03 -3.69
N GLY A 47 -11.99 -4.82 -3.44
CA GLY A 47 -13.27 -4.33 -3.96
C GLY A 47 -13.33 -4.28 -5.48
N LEU A 48 -12.17 -4.24 -6.14
CA LEU A 48 -12.06 -4.05 -7.59
C LEU A 48 -11.87 -5.35 -8.38
N THR A 49 -11.46 -6.47 -7.74
CA THR A 49 -11.24 -7.75 -8.44
C THR A 49 -11.19 -8.92 -7.45
N ASN A 50 -12.36 -9.46 -7.07
CA ASN A 50 -12.45 -10.65 -6.21
C ASN A 50 -11.66 -11.88 -6.75
N VAL A 51 -11.56 -12.03 -8.07
CA VAL A 51 -10.89 -13.18 -8.70
C VAL A 51 -9.39 -13.21 -8.38
N LYS A 52 -8.71 -12.07 -8.39
CA LYS A 52 -7.26 -12.01 -8.06
C LYS A 52 -6.97 -12.37 -6.61
N ASN A 53 -7.87 -12.01 -5.70
CA ASN A 53 -7.72 -12.35 -4.28
C ASN A 53 -7.87 -13.86 -4.06
N VAL A 54 -8.83 -14.51 -4.69
CA VAL A 54 -9.00 -15.96 -4.61
C VAL A 54 -7.73 -16.68 -5.09
N ILE A 55 -7.15 -16.26 -6.23
CA ILE A 55 -5.92 -16.84 -6.76
C ILE A 55 -4.75 -16.62 -5.80
N ASN A 56 -4.58 -15.43 -5.24
CA ASN A 56 -3.52 -15.14 -4.29
C ASN A 56 -3.68 -15.93 -2.98
N ASN A 57 -4.89 -16.02 -2.46
CA ASN A 57 -5.16 -16.78 -1.24
C ASN A 57 -4.86 -18.29 -1.43
N VAL A 58 -5.29 -18.88 -2.54
CA VAL A 58 -4.95 -20.28 -2.87
C VAL A 58 -3.43 -20.47 -3.01
N ARG A 59 -2.75 -19.56 -3.70
CA ARG A 59 -1.30 -19.61 -3.91
C ARG A 59 -0.49 -19.48 -2.62
N LEU A 60 -0.97 -18.66 -1.68
CA LEU A 60 -0.29 -18.41 -0.41
C LEU A 60 -0.78 -19.32 0.73
N GLY A 61 -1.77 -20.19 0.47
CA GLY A 61 -2.35 -21.05 1.48
C GLY A 61 -3.18 -20.31 2.53
N ALA A 62 -3.65 -19.10 2.20
CA ALA A 62 -4.54 -18.32 3.05
C ALA A 62 -5.99 -18.83 2.91
N GLU A 63 -6.83 -18.58 3.93
CA GLU A 63 -8.23 -18.98 3.88
C GLU A 63 -9.00 -18.22 2.79
N SER A 64 -9.98 -18.89 2.18
CA SER A 64 -10.80 -18.28 1.14
C SER A 64 -11.62 -17.13 1.73
N GLY A 65 -11.48 -15.92 1.14
CA GLY A 65 -12.19 -14.72 1.57
C GLY A 65 -11.32 -13.68 2.27
N GLU A 66 -10.06 -13.98 2.57
CA GLU A 66 -9.14 -12.98 3.13
C GLU A 66 -8.78 -11.89 2.09
N SER A 67 -8.68 -10.66 2.57
CA SER A 67 -8.22 -9.54 1.75
C SER A 67 -6.72 -9.67 1.47
N TYR A 68 -6.31 -9.38 0.22
CA TYR A 68 -4.90 -9.29 -0.13
C TYR A 68 -4.49 -7.82 -0.15
N PHE A 69 -3.61 -7.44 0.77
CA PHE A 69 -3.20 -6.05 1.01
C PHE A 69 -2.00 -5.66 0.15
N ASN A 70 -2.01 -4.43 -0.32
CA ASN A 70 -0.87 -3.83 -1.01
C ASN A 70 0.14 -3.29 0.02
N SER A 71 1.44 -3.55 -0.19
CA SER A 71 2.52 -3.15 0.72
C SER A 71 3.09 -1.76 0.45
N GLY A 72 2.69 -1.10 -0.65
CA GLY A 72 3.30 0.17 -1.08
C GLY A 72 2.94 1.39 -0.23
N VAL A 73 1.83 1.30 0.53
CA VAL A 73 1.50 2.25 1.60
C VAL A 73 1.18 1.42 2.84
N LEU A 74 2.08 1.45 3.83
CA LEU A 74 2.00 0.56 4.97
C LEU A 74 2.30 1.30 6.29
N LEU A 75 1.28 1.51 7.09
CA LEU A 75 1.46 1.99 8.46
C LEU A 75 1.82 0.81 9.37
N MET A 76 2.87 0.95 10.17
CA MET A 76 3.44 -0.10 11.01
C MET A 76 3.39 0.27 12.49
N ASN A 77 2.80 -0.60 13.30
CA ASN A 77 2.86 -0.56 14.76
C ASN A 77 4.15 -1.22 15.25
N LEU A 78 5.24 -0.46 15.32
CA LEU A 78 6.55 -1.01 15.69
C LEU A 78 6.59 -1.62 17.08
N GLU A 79 5.77 -1.11 18.00
CA GLU A 79 5.67 -1.65 19.35
C GLU A 79 5.06 -3.06 19.35
N GLY A 80 3.99 -3.26 18.59
CA GLY A 80 3.40 -4.58 18.39
C GLY A 80 4.29 -5.52 17.57
N ILE A 81 4.90 -5.00 16.51
CA ILE A 81 5.80 -5.75 15.62
C ILE A 81 7.00 -6.29 16.37
N ARG A 82 7.65 -5.52 17.26
CA ARG A 82 8.78 -5.98 18.07
C ARG A 82 8.46 -7.16 18.98
N ARG A 83 7.19 -7.30 19.38
CA ARG A 83 6.74 -8.39 20.24
C ARG A 83 6.36 -9.66 19.47
N VAL A 84 5.94 -9.53 18.22
CA VAL A 84 5.27 -10.60 17.48
C VAL A 84 6.08 -11.08 16.27
N VAL A 85 6.79 -10.17 15.59
CA VAL A 85 7.47 -10.49 14.33
C VAL A 85 8.82 -11.12 14.61
N ASP A 86 8.93 -12.40 14.27
CA ASP A 86 10.17 -13.17 14.31
C ASP A 86 10.82 -13.20 12.92
N PRO A 87 12.06 -12.67 12.78
CA PRO A 87 12.80 -12.73 11.52
C PRO A 87 13.02 -14.15 10.99
N GLN A 88 13.25 -15.11 11.89
CA GLN A 88 13.48 -16.51 11.51
C GLN A 88 12.24 -17.08 10.79
N ARG A 89 11.05 -16.79 11.31
CA ARG A 89 9.79 -17.21 10.71
C ARG A 89 9.57 -16.62 9.30
N ILE A 90 10.05 -15.39 9.07
CA ILE A 90 10.01 -14.77 7.74
C ILE A 90 10.92 -15.54 6.78
N VAL A 91 12.17 -15.84 7.19
CA VAL A 91 13.11 -16.60 6.37
C VAL A 91 12.54 -17.97 6.02
N GLU A 92 12.03 -18.72 7.01
CA GLU A 92 11.42 -20.04 6.81
C GLU A 92 10.21 -19.99 5.83
N TYR A 93 9.38 -18.95 5.94
CA TYR A 93 8.25 -18.77 5.04
C TYR A 93 8.71 -18.50 3.60
N VAL A 94 9.72 -17.66 3.41
CA VAL A 94 10.30 -17.35 2.10
C VAL A 94 10.90 -18.61 1.47
N GLU A 95 11.70 -19.36 2.19
CA GLU A 95 12.31 -20.59 1.69
C GLU A 95 11.25 -21.64 1.31
N LYS A 96 10.25 -21.83 2.15
CA LYS A 96 9.13 -22.77 1.90
C LYS A 96 8.30 -22.41 0.67
N ASN A 97 8.08 -21.10 0.43
CA ASN A 97 7.18 -20.62 -0.62
C ASN A 97 7.90 -20.01 -1.82
N LYS A 98 9.21 -20.17 -1.93
CA LYS A 98 10.09 -19.51 -2.91
C LYS A 98 9.57 -19.53 -4.36
N LEU A 99 8.98 -20.65 -4.79
CA LEU A 99 8.43 -20.80 -6.15
C LEU A 99 7.04 -20.17 -6.33
N ASN A 100 6.38 -19.80 -5.23
CA ASN A 100 5.02 -19.27 -5.24
C ASN A 100 4.99 -17.75 -5.02
N LEU A 101 6.11 -17.12 -4.63
CA LEU A 101 6.17 -15.67 -4.39
C LEU A 101 6.27 -14.93 -5.73
N LEU A 102 5.28 -14.09 -6.04
CA LEU A 102 5.24 -13.22 -7.23
C LEU A 102 5.64 -11.78 -6.88
N LEU A 103 5.19 -11.30 -5.73
CA LEU A 103 5.53 -10.01 -5.12
C LEU A 103 6.08 -10.30 -3.72
N PRO A 104 7.38 -10.65 -3.60
CA PRO A 104 7.90 -11.31 -2.42
C PRO A 104 7.62 -10.61 -1.10
N ASP A 105 7.82 -9.31 -1.01
CA ASP A 105 7.55 -8.50 0.19
C ASP A 105 6.06 -8.43 0.54
N GLN A 106 5.21 -8.21 -0.46
CA GLN A 106 3.76 -8.17 -0.31
C GLN A 106 3.19 -9.56 -0.01
N ASP A 107 3.67 -10.60 -0.69
CA ASP A 107 3.23 -11.98 -0.48
C ASP A 107 3.57 -12.47 0.93
N VAL A 108 4.77 -12.16 1.43
CA VAL A 108 5.20 -12.52 2.79
C VAL A 108 4.39 -11.75 3.83
N LEU A 109 4.12 -10.46 3.60
CA LEU A 109 3.26 -9.65 4.49
C LEU A 109 1.87 -10.28 4.62
N ASN A 110 1.24 -10.60 3.49
CA ASN A 110 -0.10 -11.19 3.47
C ASN A 110 -0.12 -12.60 4.03
N GLY A 111 0.81 -13.46 3.65
CA GLY A 111 0.84 -14.86 4.06
C GLY A 111 1.17 -15.08 5.53
N LEU A 112 1.95 -14.19 6.16
CA LEU A 112 2.29 -14.31 7.58
C LEU A 112 1.42 -13.45 8.50
N TYR A 113 0.98 -12.29 8.02
CA TYR A 113 0.37 -11.27 8.87
C TYR A 113 -0.94 -10.69 8.31
N GLY A 114 -1.54 -11.28 7.27
CA GLY A 114 -2.78 -10.81 6.66
C GLY A 114 -3.90 -10.55 7.67
N GLN A 115 -4.08 -11.45 8.64
CA GLN A 115 -5.06 -11.32 9.72
C GLN A 115 -4.67 -10.29 10.81
N LYS A 116 -3.49 -9.67 10.71
CA LYS A 116 -2.98 -8.62 11.60
C LYS A 116 -2.85 -7.28 10.88
N ILE A 117 -3.56 -7.12 9.77
CA ILE A 117 -3.59 -5.88 9.00
C ILE A 117 -4.97 -5.25 9.13
N LYS A 118 -5.02 -4.04 9.67
CA LYS A 118 -6.22 -3.21 9.65
C LYS A 118 -6.40 -2.68 8.22
N LYS A 119 -7.58 -2.94 7.64
CA LYS A 119 -7.91 -2.43 6.31
C LYS A 119 -8.17 -0.92 6.38
N VAL A 120 -7.61 -0.19 5.42
CA VAL A 120 -7.93 1.22 5.14
C VAL A 120 -8.49 1.35 3.72
N GLU A 121 -9.17 2.47 3.47
CA GLU A 121 -9.81 2.80 2.21
C GLU A 121 -8.73 3.02 1.12
N ASP A 122 -8.77 2.21 0.06
CA ASP A 122 -7.79 2.29 -1.03
C ASP A 122 -7.97 3.54 -1.88
N GLU A 123 -9.20 4.02 -2.07
CA GLU A 123 -9.51 5.27 -2.77
C GLU A 123 -8.94 6.51 -2.06
N LEU A 124 -8.70 6.44 -0.75
CA LEU A 124 -8.11 7.53 0.02
C LEU A 124 -6.60 7.38 0.18
N TYR A 125 -6.15 6.20 0.61
CA TYR A 125 -4.78 6.04 1.13
C TYR A 125 -3.84 5.24 0.23
N ASN A 126 -4.35 4.64 -0.87
CA ASN A 126 -3.52 3.90 -1.82
C ASN A 126 -4.21 3.77 -3.18
N TYR A 127 -4.56 4.91 -3.77
CA TYR A 127 -5.29 4.98 -5.03
C TYR A 127 -4.43 4.50 -6.20
N ASP A 128 -4.72 3.31 -6.73
CA ASP A 128 -4.03 2.79 -7.92
C ASP A 128 -4.46 3.57 -9.17
N VAL A 129 -3.60 4.46 -9.66
CA VAL A 129 -3.89 5.37 -10.78
C VAL A 129 -4.33 4.65 -12.06
N ARG A 130 -3.92 3.39 -12.25
CA ARG A 130 -4.29 2.57 -13.41
C ARG A 130 -5.75 2.13 -13.37
N LYS A 131 -6.33 2.09 -12.17
CA LYS A 131 -7.69 1.63 -11.91
C LYS A 131 -8.71 2.77 -11.83
N ASN A 132 -8.31 3.99 -12.21
CA ASN A 132 -9.20 5.15 -12.19
C ASN A 132 -10.58 4.89 -12.83
N PRO A 133 -10.70 4.27 -14.04
CA PRO A 133 -12.02 3.99 -14.63
C PRO A 133 -12.87 3.03 -13.78
N ILE A 134 -12.22 2.14 -13.02
CA ILE A 134 -12.92 1.20 -12.14
C ILE A 134 -13.43 1.95 -10.89
N TYR A 135 -12.63 2.82 -10.30
CA TYR A 135 -13.05 3.67 -9.18
C TYR A 135 -14.23 4.56 -9.56
N GLU A 136 -14.19 5.20 -10.73
CA GLU A 136 -15.33 5.98 -11.26
C GLU A 136 -16.58 5.11 -11.42
N ALA A 137 -16.44 3.91 -11.98
CA ALA A 137 -17.56 3.02 -12.22
C ALA A 137 -18.22 2.51 -10.91
N ILE A 138 -17.43 2.08 -9.92
CA ILE A 138 -17.98 1.56 -8.65
C ILE A 138 -18.62 2.65 -7.80
N SER A 139 -18.16 3.90 -7.92
CA SER A 139 -18.75 5.05 -7.24
C SER A 139 -19.91 5.69 -8.02
N MET A 140 -20.35 5.08 -9.13
CA MET A 140 -21.37 5.65 -10.00
C MET A 140 -21.01 7.05 -10.52
N GLY A 141 -19.72 7.32 -10.72
CA GLY A 141 -19.20 8.60 -11.21
C GLY A 141 -18.89 9.63 -10.13
N GLU A 142 -19.11 9.31 -8.84
CA GLU A 142 -18.83 10.26 -7.75
C GLU A 142 -17.32 10.50 -7.55
N TRP A 143 -16.49 9.47 -7.75
CA TRP A 143 -15.04 9.56 -7.57
C TRP A 143 -14.35 10.00 -8.88
N ASP A 144 -14.74 11.16 -9.35
CA ASP A 144 -14.16 11.83 -10.50
C ASP A 144 -12.78 12.46 -10.16
N LEU A 145 -12.20 13.18 -11.10
CA LEU A 145 -10.89 13.82 -10.90
C LEU A 145 -10.91 14.86 -9.77
N ASP A 146 -11.97 15.64 -9.68
CA ASP A 146 -12.10 16.69 -8.66
C ASP A 146 -12.24 16.07 -7.27
N TRP A 147 -13.00 14.99 -7.16
CA TRP A 147 -13.10 14.22 -5.93
C TRP A 147 -11.74 13.63 -5.51
N VAL A 148 -11.00 13.03 -6.46
CA VAL A 148 -9.67 12.46 -6.18
C VAL A 148 -8.71 13.54 -5.70
N ILE A 149 -8.64 14.69 -6.38
CA ILE A 149 -7.77 15.81 -5.96
C ILE A 149 -8.12 16.30 -4.55
N LYS A 150 -9.40 16.34 -4.21
CA LYS A 150 -9.89 16.85 -2.93
C LYS A 150 -9.73 15.85 -1.78
N ASN A 151 -9.91 14.56 -2.02
CA ASN A 151 -10.09 13.57 -0.96
C ASN A 151 -8.97 12.54 -0.90
N THR A 152 -8.40 12.10 -2.03
CA THR A 152 -7.33 11.10 -2.03
C THR A 152 -6.07 11.68 -1.42
N VAL A 153 -5.47 10.93 -0.51
CA VAL A 153 -4.24 11.31 0.19
C VAL A 153 -3.00 10.82 -0.56
N VAL A 154 -3.04 9.57 -1.04
CA VAL A 154 -1.91 8.93 -1.72
C VAL A 154 -2.33 8.38 -3.07
N LEU A 155 -1.73 8.90 -4.15
CA LEU A 155 -1.77 8.29 -5.48
C LEU A 155 -0.61 7.30 -5.61
N HIS A 156 -0.88 6.10 -6.09
CA HIS A 156 0.13 5.06 -6.30
C HIS A 156 0.25 4.72 -7.79
N PHE A 157 1.42 4.99 -8.35
CA PHE A 157 1.74 4.74 -9.76
C PHE A 157 2.24 3.30 -9.95
N CYS A 158 1.41 2.33 -9.55
CA CYS A 158 1.72 0.91 -9.65
C CYS A 158 2.02 0.49 -11.10
N GLY A 159 2.84 -0.57 -11.27
CA GLY A 159 3.13 -1.16 -12.57
C GLY A 159 4.42 -0.66 -13.19
N ARG A 160 4.56 -0.86 -14.51
CA ARG A 160 5.79 -0.55 -15.26
C ARG A 160 5.89 0.93 -15.63
N ASP A 161 4.80 1.50 -16.12
CA ASP A 161 4.76 2.86 -16.62
C ASP A 161 4.82 3.83 -15.45
N LYS A 162 5.85 4.65 -15.41
CA LYS A 162 6.12 5.53 -14.27
C LYS A 162 5.93 6.99 -14.64
N PRO A 163 5.44 7.83 -13.72
CA PRO A 163 5.10 9.23 -14.01
C PRO A 163 6.32 10.11 -14.30
N TRP A 164 7.53 9.62 -14.02
CA TRP A 164 8.80 10.30 -14.36
C TRP A 164 9.33 9.93 -15.73
N ASP A 165 8.76 8.93 -16.43
CA ASP A 165 9.13 8.57 -17.78
C ASP A 165 8.63 9.64 -18.77
N GLU A 166 9.42 9.94 -19.81
CA GLU A 166 9.11 11.03 -20.76
C GLU A 166 7.80 10.80 -21.53
N ASP A 167 7.52 9.54 -21.85
CA ASP A 167 6.36 9.10 -22.61
C ASP A 167 5.13 8.75 -21.75
N TYR A 168 5.20 8.99 -20.44
CA TYR A 168 4.06 8.73 -19.56
C TYR A 168 2.88 9.65 -19.86
N ILE A 169 1.75 9.06 -20.26
CA ILE A 169 0.51 9.76 -20.64
C ILE A 169 -0.68 9.48 -19.69
N GLY A 170 -0.41 8.92 -18.53
CA GLY A 170 -1.46 8.61 -17.55
C GLY A 170 -2.23 9.85 -17.09
N ARG A 171 -3.50 9.67 -16.65
CA ARG A 171 -4.42 10.75 -16.24
C ARG A 171 -3.80 11.71 -15.21
N PHE A 172 -2.95 11.22 -14.33
CA PHE A 172 -2.32 12.03 -13.27
C PHE A 172 -0.91 12.53 -13.62
N ALA A 173 -0.48 12.44 -14.89
CA ALA A 173 0.84 12.89 -15.34
C ALA A 173 1.11 14.37 -15.01
N GLY A 174 0.13 15.24 -15.28
CA GLY A 174 0.24 16.68 -15.01
C GLY A 174 0.36 16.98 -13.51
N LEU A 175 -0.39 16.26 -12.69
CA LEU A 175 -0.33 16.42 -11.23
C LEU A 175 1.03 15.97 -10.68
N TYR A 176 1.56 14.84 -11.13
CA TYR A 176 2.90 14.38 -10.76
C TYR A 176 3.97 15.42 -11.14
N LYS A 177 3.97 15.90 -12.39
CA LYS A 177 4.93 16.90 -12.89
C LYS A 177 4.85 18.22 -12.10
N HIS A 178 3.66 18.62 -11.67
CA HIS A 178 3.48 19.81 -10.82
C HIS A 178 4.17 19.64 -9.45
N TYR A 179 3.95 18.52 -8.76
CA TYR A 179 4.58 18.25 -7.47
C TYR A 179 6.09 18.01 -7.60
N PHE A 180 6.52 17.33 -8.67
CA PHE A 180 7.93 17.16 -8.98
C PHE A 180 8.65 18.52 -9.12
N LYS A 181 8.06 19.44 -9.90
CA LYS A 181 8.60 20.80 -10.03
C LYS A 181 8.71 21.49 -8.68
N LYS A 182 7.65 21.46 -7.87
CA LYS A 182 7.67 22.05 -6.52
C LYS A 182 8.77 21.46 -5.62
N ALA A 183 8.97 20.14 -5.68
CA ALA A 183 10.03 19.50 -4.91
C ALA A 183 11.42 19.97 -5.36
N MET A 184 11.65 20.08 -6.66
CA MET A 184 12.92 20.60 -7.20
C MET A 184 13.17 22.06 -6.80
N ASP A 185 12.13 22.91 -6.79
CA ASP A 185 12.25 24.32 -6.39
C ASP A 185 12.64 24.50 -4.89
N VAL A 186 12.39 23.48 -4.05
CA VAL A 186 12.75 23.48 -2.62
C VAL A 186 14.14 22.89 -2.38
N MET A 187 14.61 22.01 -3.26
CA MET A 187 15.90 21.31 -3.13
C MET A 187 17.09 22.11 -3.70
N LEU A 188 16.83 23.16 -4.48
CA LEU A 188 17.83 24.07 -5.05
C LEU A 188 17.91 25.38 -4.25
#